data_71a7350c07e300cc02566175825801a3
#
_entry.id   71a7350c07e300cc02566175825801a3
#
_cell.length_a   1.000
_cell.length_b   1.000
_cell.length_c   1.000
_cell.angle_alpha   90.00
_cell.angle_beta   90.00
_cell.angle_gamma   90.00
#
_symmetry.space_group_name_H-M   'P 1'
#
loop_
_entity.id
_entity.type
_entity.pdbx_description
1 polymer ?
#
loop_
_entity_poly.entity_id
_entity_poly.type
_entity_poly.pdbx_seq_one_letter_code
_entity_poly.pdbx_strand_id
1 'polypeptide(L)'
;DYSVSKEIFDLYYDEKLDMLITHPQPSLENLGKYYESVDYISHTDSKRSLFEKAYHFVKNIALKNKLNLINELQPSKGRILDIGAGTGDFLSVAKENGWQTIGVEPSEKAKGIAKNKGVSFVEQTSTLENHSFDVISMWHVLEHVPNLDNQIKELKRLLKPNGTLIIAVPNFKSFDAKHYGKFWAAYDVPIHFWHFSKKAIQQLFGNENMKLEKVLPMKFDSFYVSLLSEKYKTGNMNFVKAFFIGLQSNWKAKHDFEYSSHIYILKNS
;
A
#
# COMPACT_ATOMS: atom_id res chain seq x y z
N ASP A 1 3.81 10.73 15.57
CA ASP A 1 3.38 9.33 15.71
C ASP A 1 2.27 9.21 16.76
N TYR A 2 1.08 8.77 16.34
CA TYR A 2 -0.07 8.57 17.24
C TYR A 2 -0.23 7.11 17.68
N SER A 3 0.52 6.19 17.09
CA SER A 3 0.35 4.75 17.32
C SER A 3 1.29 4.18 18.37
N VAL A 4 2.58 4.50 18.31
CA VAL A 4 3.64 3.86 19.11
C VAL A 4 4.37 4.86 20.00
N SER A 5 5.29 5.63 19.45
CA SER A 5 6.28 6.40 20.21
C SER A 5 5.77 7.72 20.76
N LYS A 6 4.72 8.27 20.20
CA LYS A 6 4.22 9.65 20.46
C LYS A 6 5.20 10.76 20.11
N GLU A 7 6.30 10.42 19.45
CA GLU A 7 7.28 11.39 18.95
C GLU A 7 6.67 12.28 17.85
N ILE A 8 7.22 13.47 17.70
CA ILE A 8 6.79 14.44 16.69
C ILE A 8 7.70 14.33 15.47
N PHE A 9 7.08 14.29 14.31
CA PHE A 9 7.76 14.29 13.02
C PHE A 9 7.15 15.37 12.14
N ASP A 10 7.99 16.00 11.31
CA ASP A 10 7.56 17.00 10.35
C ASP A 10 7.36 16.40 8.97
N LEU A 11 6.49 17.00 8.18
CA LEU A 11 6.26 16.65 6.78
C LEU A 11 6.74 17.82 5.92
N TYR A 12 7.84 17.63 5.20
CA TYR A 12 8.37 18.61 4.26
C TYR A 12 7.78 18.42 2.87
N TYR A 13 7.28 19.50 2.28
CA TYR A 13 6.73 19.48 0.93
C TYR A 13 7.83 19.73 -0.09
N ASP A 14 8.03 18.76 -0.99
CA ASP A 14 8.86 18.91 -2.18
C ASP A 14 7.99 19.43 -3.33
N GLU A 15 8.15 20.71 -3.66
CA GLU A 15 7.39 21.37 -4.72
C GLU A 15 7.67 20.79 -6.12
N LYS A 16 8.90 20.34 -6.36
CA LYS A 16 9.32 19.79 -7.65
C LYS A 16 8.61 18.45 -7.90
N LEU A 17 8.64 17.58 -6.94
CA LEU A 17 8.02 16.25 -7.02
C LEU A 17 6.54 16.25 -6.64
N ASP A 18 6.04 17.31 -5.99
CA ASP A 18 4.67 17.38 -5.48
C ASP A 18 4.37 16.25 -4.48
N MET A 19 5.25 16.05 -3.51
CA MET A 19 5.12 15.01 -2.48
C MET A 19 5.52 15.54 -1.10
N LEU A 20 5.09 14.83 -0.02
CA LEU A 20 5.58 15.11 1.32
C LEU A 20 6.63 14.06 1.71
N ILE A 21 7.60 14.50 2.51
CA ILE A 21 8.70 13.69 3.02
C ILE A 21 8.70 13.79 4.54
N THR A 22 8.66 12.65 5.21
CA THR A 22 8.76 12.58 6.68
C THR A 22 10.17 12.95 7.15
N HIS A 23 10.25 13.78 8.18
CA HIS A 23 11.54 14.20 8.78
C HIS A 23 11.43 14.32 10.31
N PRO A 24 12.48 13.87 11.06
CA PRO A 24 13.57 13.05 10.57
C PRO A 24 13.10 11.63 10.20
N GLN A 25 13.73 11.04 9.19
CA GLN A 25 13.51 9.62 8.91
C GLN A 25 14.32 8.79 9.91
N PRO A 26 13.73 7.76 10.55
CA PRO A 26 14.47 6.88 11.45
C PRO A 26 15.53 6.08 10.68
N SER A 27 16.65 5.78 11.35
CA SER A 27 17.61 4.83 10.78
C SER A 27 17.00 3.43 10.67
N LEU A 28 17.51 2.60 9.75
CA LEU A 28 17.02 1.23 9.56
C LEU A 28 17.08 0.39 10.83
N GLU A 29 18.10 0.60 11.66
CA GLU A 29 18.27 -0.08 12.96
C GLU A 29 17.15 0.27 13.95
N ASN A 30 16.65 1.51 13.90
CA ASN A 30 15.62 2.01 14.80
C ASN A 30 14.20 1.85 14.24
N LEU A 31 14.05 1.51 12.97
CA LEU A 31 12.76 1.45 12.31
C LEU A 31 11.82 0.41 12.95
N GLY A 32 12.37 -0.73 13.36
CA GLY A 32 11.61 -1.84 13.94
C GLY A 32 10.73 -1.44 15.12
N LYS A 33 11.20 -0.53 15.97
CA LYS A 33 10.44 -0.07 17.17
C LYS A 33 9.11 0.60 16.84
N TYR A 34 8.96 1.20 15.64
CA TYR A 34 7.75 1.87 15.21
C TYR A 34 6.70 0.94 14.61
N TYR A 35 7.07 -0.32 14.33
CA TYR A 35 6.13 -1.36 13.88
C TYR A 35 5.50 -2.16 15.03
N GLU A 36 5.91 -1.93 16.28
CA GLU A 36 5.43 -2.65 17.46
C GLU A 36 4.07 -2.12 17.99
N SER A 37 3.21 -1.58 17.14
CA SER A 37 1.91 -1.12 17.59
C SER A 37 0.95 -2.28 17.84
N VAL A 38 0.12 -2.15 18.88
CA VAL A 38 -0.98 -3.09 19.18
C VAL A 38 -1.97 -3.14 18.02
N ASP A 39 -2.13 -2.03 17.29
CA ASP A 39 -3.04 -1.92 16.16
C ASP A 39 -2.50 -2.65 14.91
N TYR A 40 -1.18 -2.74 14.75
CA TYR A 40 -0.54 -3.50 13.67
C TYR A 40 -0.65 -5.02 13.90
N ILE A 41 -0.72 -5.44 15.17
CA ILE A 41 -0.88 -6.86 15.57
C ILE A 41 -2.34 -7.32 15.43
N SER A 42 -3.32 -6.41 15.41
CA SER A 42 -4.75 -6.75 15.36
C SER A 42 -5.24 -7.31 14.01
N HIS A 43 -4.37 -7.47 13.03
CA HIS A 43 -4.65 -8.25 11.83
C HIS A 43 -4.62 -9.78 12.06
N THR A 44 -4.54 -10.21 13.33
CA THR A 44 -4.59 -11.61 13.69
C THR A 44 -6.04 -12.11 13.80
N ASP A 45 -6.28 -13.26 13.22
CA ASP A 45 -7.47 -14.10 13.09
C ASP A 45 -8.36 -14.27 14.34
N SER A 46 -8.96 -13.23 14.89
CA SER A 46 -10.04 -13.39 15.87
C SER A 46 -11.41 -13.16 15.22
N LYS A 47 -12.22 -14.20 15.13
CA LYS A 47 -13.51 -14.25 14.39
C LYS A 47 -14.73 -13.82 15.22
N ARG A 48 -14.60 -12.97 16.24
CA ARG A 48 -15.65 -12.87 17.27
C ARG A 48 -16.55 -11.64 17.26
N SER A 49 -16.23 -10.56 16.56
CA SER A 49 -17.05 -9.34 16.54
C SER A 49 -17.73 -9.07 15.20
N LEU A 50 -18.83 -8.31 15.18
CA LEU A 50 -19.46 -7.84 13.94
C LEU A 50 -18.51 -7.02 13.09
N PHE A 51 -17.58 -6.28 13.71
CA PHE A 51 -16.54 -5.52 13.04
C PHE A 51 -15.56 -6.44 12.30
N GLU A 52 -15.15 -7.53 12.92
CA GLU A 52 -14.26 -8.52 12.28
C GLU A 52 -14.94 -9.19 11.08
N LYS A 53 -16.23 -9.49 11.19
CA LYS A 53 -17.00 -10.04 10.04
C LYS A 53 -17.04 -9.05 8.88
N ALA A 54 -17.28 -7.76 9.18
CA ALA A 54 -17.28 -6.71 8.17
C ALA A 54 -15.87 -6.53 7.56
N TYR A 55 -14.82 -6.57 8.37
CA TYR A 55 -13.44 -6.52 7.92
C TYR A 55 -13.10 -7.70 6.99
N HIS A 56 -13.43 -8.94 7.37
CA HIS A 56 -13.21 -10.11 6.52
C HIS A 56 -14.00 -10.05 5.21
N PHE A 57 -15.21 -9.53 5.25
CA PHE A 57 -16.02 -9.33 4.05
C PHE A 57 -15.37 -8.33 3.10
N VAL A 58 -14.92 -7.15 3.60
CA VAL A 58 -14.21 -6.15 2.81
C VAL A 58 -12.88 -6.69 2.29
N LYS A 59 -12.12 -7.42 3.12
CA LYS A 59 -10.87 -8.08 2.73
C LYS A 59 -11.09 -9.04 1.55
N ASN A 60 -12.13 -9.87 1.59
CA ASN A 60 -12.44 -10.80 0.51
C ASN A 60 -12.81 -10.07 -0.79
N ILE A 61 -13.57 -8.99 -0.70
CA ILE A 61 -13.86 -8.13 -1.86
C ILE A 61 -12.58 -7.53 -2.43
N ALA A 62 -11.70 -7.01 -1.56
CA ALA A 62 -10.42 -6.43 -1.96
C ALA A 62 -9.53 -7.46 -2.66
N LEU A 63 -9.40 -8.67 -2.12
CA LEU A 63 -8.65 -9.76 -2.74
C LEU A 63 -9.20 -10.14 -4.12
N LYS A 64 -10.54 -10.26 -4.24
CA LYS A 64 -11.20 -10.53 -5.51
C LYS A 64 -10.95 -9.41 -6.53
N ASN A 65 -11.01 -8.16 -6.10
CA ASN A 65 -10.75 -7.01 -6.97
C ASN A 65 -9.28 -6.97 -7.43
N LYS A 66 -8.32 -7.25 -6.53
CA LYS A 66 -6.90 -7.38 -6.88
C LYS A 66 -6.67 -8.49 -7.92
N LEU A 67 -7.28 -9.66 -7.70
CA LEU A 67 -7.20 -10.78 -8.64
C LEU A 67 -7.79 -10.42 -10.01
N ASN A 68 -8.98 -9.83 -10.04
CA ASN A 68 -9.63 -9.41 -11.27
C ASN A 68 -8.77 -8.40 -12.03
N LEU A 69 -8.16 -7.45 -11.30
CA LEU A 69 -7.28 -6.44 -11.89
C LEU A 69 -6.08 -7.09 -12.58
N ILE A 70 -5.36 -8.00 -11.93
CA ILE A 70 -4.20 -8.65 -12.55
C ILE A 70 -4.61 -9.55 -13.73
N ASN A 71 -5.77 -10.20 -13.67
CA ASN A 71 -6.30 -11.02 -14.76
C ASN A 71 -6.73 -10.15 -15.97
N GLU A 72 -7.26 -8.95 -15.73
CA GLU A 72 -7.60 -7.97 -16.80
C GLU A 72 -6.33 -7.44 -17.47
N LEU A 73 -5.31 -7.10 -16.67
CA LEU A 73 -4.06 -6.52 -17.16
C LEU A 73 -3.17 -7.55 -17.87
N GLN A 74 -3.24 -8.82 -17.48
CA GLN A 74 -2.45 -9.92 -18.04
C GLN A 74 -3.33 -11.19 -18.18
N PRO A 75 -4.17 -11.28 -19.23
CA PRO A 75 -5.11 -12.40 -19.41
C PRO A 75 -4.43 -13.76 -19.58
N SER A 76 -3.24 -13.80 -20.18
CA SER A 76 -2.44 -15.03 -20.34
C SER A 76 -1.82 -15.51 -19.03
N LYS A 77 -1.97 -14.68 -17.96
CA LYS A 77 -1.30 -14.89 -16.67
C LYS A 77 0.22 -14.88 -16.81
N GLY A 78 0.95 -15.54 -15.93
CA GLY A 78 2.40 -15.57 -15.96
C GLY A 78 2.98 -15.55 -14.54
N ARG A 79 4.13 -14.88 -14.39
CA ARG A 79 4.82 -14.75 -13.10
C ARG A 79 4.47 -13.42 -12.46
N ILE A 80 4.04 -13.48 -11.21
CA ILE A 80 3.78 -12.29 -10.38
C ILE A 80 4.72 -12.26 -9.16
N LEU A 81 5.29 -11.10 -8.91
CA LEU A 81 6.00 -10.76 -7.68
C LEU A 81 5.16 -9.80 -6.87
N ASP A 82 4.91 -10.12 -5.60
CA ASP A 82 4.27 -9.21 -4.64
C ASP A 82 5.28 -8.81 -3.57
N ILE A 83 5.64 -7.52 -3.55
CA ILE A 83 6.58 -6.97 -2.57
C ILE A 83 5.76 -6.44 -1.39
N GLY A 84 6.12 -6.86 -0.16
CA GLY A 84 5.32 -6.65 1.03
C GLY A 84 4.09 -7.58 1.05
N ALA A 85 4.30 -8.86 0.70
CA ALA A 85 3.20 -9.81 0.52
C ALA A 85 2.44 -10.16 1.82
N GLY A 86 2.92 -9.73 2.98
CA GLY A 86 2.28 -9.95 4.28
C GLY A 86 2.00 -11.43 4.53
N THR A 87 0.78 -11.74 4.95
CA THR A 87 0.32 -13.11 5.23
C THR A 87 -0.01 -13.92 3.96
N GLY A 88 0.34 -13.44 2.78
CA GLY A 88 0.27 -14.16 1.51
C GLY A 88 -1.14 -14.37 0.95
N ASP A 89 -2.17 -13.71 1.49
CA ASP A 89 -3.56 -13.93 1.05
C ASP A 89 -3.77 -13.65 -0.44
N PHE A 90 -3.18 -12.56 -0.93
CA PHE A 90 -3.29 -12.20 -2.35
C PHE A 90 -2.57 -13.21 -3.25
N LEU A 91 -1.34 -13.58 -2.89
CA LEU A 91 -0.57 -14.55 -3.67
C LEU A 91 -1.19 -15.95 -3.64
N SER A 92 -1.80 -16.36 -2.53
CA SER A 92 -2.55 -17.64 -2.46
C SER A 92 -3.69 -17.66 -3.46
N VAL A 93 -4.54 -16.61 -3.45
CA VAL A 93 -5.66 -16.48 -4.38
C VAL A 93 -5.19 -16.40 -5.84
N ALA A 94 -4.10 -15.69 -6.12
CA ALA A 94 -3.51 -15.61 -7.45
C ALA A 94 -3.00 -16.99 -7.92
N LYS A 95 -2.31 -17.73 -7.03
CA LYS A 95 -1.79 -19.08 -7.31
C LYS A 95 -2.91 -20.06 -7.64
N GLU A 96 -4.00 -20.08 -6.86
CA GLU A 96 -5.19 -20.89 -7.11
C GLU A 96 -5.83 -20.59 -8.47
N ASN A 97 -5.64 -19.36 -8.96
CA ASN A 97 -6.09 -18.91 -10.29
C ASN A 97 -5.06 -19.12 -11.40
N GLY A 98 -3.97 -19.85 -11.16
CA GLY A 98 -3.01 -20.26 -12.16
C GLY A 98 -1.87 -19.29 -12.42
N TRP A 99 -1.61 -18.34 -11.51
CA TRP A 99 -0.41 -17.50 -11.53
C TRP A 99 0.79 -18.22 -10.92
N GLN A 100 1.99 -17.98 -11.43
CA GLN A 100 3.24 -18.36 -10.78
C GLN A 100 3.61 -17.24 -9.80
N THR A 101 3.48 -17.49 -8.50
CA THR A 101 3.57 -16.46 -7.46
C THR A 101 4.87 -16.53 -6.69
N ILE A 102 5.49 -15.37 -6.46
CA ILE A 102 6.63 -15.17 -5.56
C ILE A 102 6.32 -13.95 -4.68
N GLY A 103 6.63 -14.04 -3.39
CA GLY A 103 6.52 -12.95 -2.43
C GLY A 103 7.87 -12.47 -1.91
N VAL A 104 7.93 -11.21 -1.51
CA VAL A 104 8.96 -10.65 -0.65
C VAL A 104 8.29 -10.07 0.58
N GLU A 105 8.73 -10.46 1.76
CA GLU A 105 8.14 -10.01 3.03
C GLU A 105 9.21 -10.04 4.13
N PRO A 106 9.49 -8.92 4.82
CA PRO A 106 10.50 -8.89 5.87
C PRO A 106 10.06 -9.58 7.17
N SER A 107 8.76 -9.68 7.44
CA SER A 107 8.23 -10.27 8.68
C SER A 107 8.24 -11.79 8.66
N GLU A 108 9.10 -12.42 9.46
CA GLU A 108 9.14 -13.87 9.59
C GLU A 108 7.80 -14.46 10.07
N LYS A 109 7.10 -13.74 10.95
CA LYS A 109 5.76 -14.13 11.40
C LYS A 109 4.76 -14.18 10.25
N ALA A 110 4.75 -13.15 9.40
CA ALA A 110 3.88 -13.08 8.25
C ALA A 110 4.23 -14.16 7.22
N LYS A 111 5.52 -14.35 6.92
CA LYS A 111 6.02 -15.44 6.05
C LYS A 111 5.61 -16.82 6.56
N GLY A 112 5.68 -17.05 7.88
CA GLY A 112 5.23 -18.31 8.49
C GLY A 112 3.76 -18.62 8.23
N ILE A 113 2.88 -17.61 8.35
CA ILE A 113 1.45 -17.74 8.04
C ILE A 113 1.24 -18.02 6.53
N ALA A 114 1.95 -17.30 5.69
CA ALA A 114 1.82 -17.41 4.22
C ALA A 114 2.34 -18.76 3.68
N LYS A 115 3.39 -19.33 4.28
CA LYS A 115 3.90 -20.68 3.93
C LYS A 115 2.81 -21.74 4.08
N ASN A 116 1.97 -21.65 5.12
CA ASN A 116 0.83 -22.55 5.33
C ASN A 116 -0.24 -22.44 4.21
N LYS A 117 -0.23 -21.35 3.45
CA LYS A 117 -1.10 -21.14 2.26
C LYS A 117 -0.39 -21.53 0.96
N GLY A 118 0.80 -22.14 1.04
CA GLY A 118 1.58 -22.56 -0.12
C GLY A 118 2.24 -21.45 -0.91
N VAL A 119 2.43 -20.26 -0.33
CA VAL A 119 3.12 -19.12 -0.95
C VAL A 119 4.64 -19.29 -0.80
N SER A 120 5.37 -19.05 -1.89
CA SER A 120 6.83 -19.06 -1.92
C SER A 120 7.40 -17.67 -1.77
N PHE A 121 8.51 -17.54 -1.04
CA PHE A 121 9.19 -16.27 -0.78
C PHE A 121 10.64 -16.31 -1.19
N VAL A 122 11.18 -15.15 -1.53
CA VAL A 122 12.62 -14.88 -1.59
C VAL A 122 12.96 -13.83 -0.54
N GLU A 123 14.18 -13.91 -0.01
CA GLU A 123 14.63 -12.97 1.04
C GLU A 123 14.92 -11.58 0.45
N GLN A 124 15.47 -11.53 -0.76
CA GLN A 124 15.85 -10.27 -1.41
C GLN A 124 15.54 -10.34 -2.92
N THR A 125 15.08 -9.22 -3.45
CA THR A 125 14.80 -9.07 -4.87
C THR A 125 16.06 -9.19 -5.74
N SER A 126 17.23 -8.80 -5.21
CA SER A 126 18.52 -8.87 -5.89
C SER A 126 18.93 -10.26 -6.36
N THR A 127 18.35 -11.32 -5.78
CA THR A 127 18.58 -12.71 -6.20
C THR A 127 17.75 -13.13 -7.41
N LEU A 128 16.76 -12.30 -7.79
CA LEU A 128 15.85 -12.59 -8.89
C LEU A 128 16.44 -12.13 -10.22
N GLU A 129 16.14 -12.89 -11.27
CA GLU A 129 16.60 -12.62 -12.63
C GLU A 129 15.95 -11.35 -13.21
N ASN A 130 16.71 -10.64 -14.06
CA ASN A 130 16.21 -9.50 -14.81
C ASN A 130 15.03 -9.92 -15.71
N HIS A 131 14.08 -9.02 -15.90
CA HIS A 131 12.98 -9.18 -16.84
C HIS A 131 12.23 -10.51 -16.69
N SER A 132 11.99 -10.92 -15.43
CA SER A 132 11.43 -12.24 -15.13
C SER A 132 9.96 -12.22 -14.73
N PHE A 133 9.37 -11.06 -14.45
CA PHE A 133 7.99 -10.94 -14.01
C PHE A 133 7.08 -10.24 -15.02
N ASP A 134 5.90 -10.82 -15.24
CA ASP A 134 4.83 -10.23 -16.06
C ASP A 134 4.10 -9.13 -15.29
N VAL A 135 3.93 -9.35 -13.98
CA VAL A 135 3.31 -8.38 -13.05
C VAL A 135 4.17 -8.28 -11.79
N ILE A 136 4.35 -7.05 -11.31
CA ILE A 136 4.87 -6.77 -9.97
C ILE A 136 3.83 -5.93 -9.24
N SER A 137 3.58 -6.23 -7.96
CA SER A 137 2.65 -5.47 -7.12
C SER A 137 3.28 -5.02 -5.81
N MET A 138 2.89 -3.82 -5.37
CA MET A 138 3.17 -3.23 -4.06
C MET A 138 1.87 -2.62 -3.50
N TRP A 139 1.30 -3.22 -2.48
CA TRP A 139 0.04 -2.79 -1.88
C TRP A 139 0.29 -2.14 -0.53
N HIS A 140 0.37 -0.81 -0.48
CA HIS A 140 0.77 -0.03 0.71
C HIS A 140 2.16 -0.43 1.21
N VAL A 141 3.15 -0.30 0.34
CA VAL A 141 4.54 -0.68 0.62
C VAL A 141 5.53 0.38 0.16
N LEU A 142 5.26 1.05 -0.98
CA LEU A 142 6.22 2.00 -1.55
C LEU A 142 6.51 3.17 -0.60
N GLU A 143 5.51 3.59 0.17
CA GLU A 143 5.63 4.63 1.18
C GLU A 143 6.59 4.29 2.33
N HIS A 144 6.84 3.00 2.57
CA HIS A 144 7.72 2.49 3.63
C HIS A 144 9.16 2.25 3.17
N VAL A 145 9.44 2.37 1.87
CA VAL A 145 10.76 2.02 1.32
C VAL A 145 11.78 3.11 1.63
N PRO A 146 12.89 2.81 2.33
CA PRO A 146 13.87 3.85 2.73
C PRO A 146 14.58 4.51 1.55
N ASN A 147 14.90 3.74 0.50
CA ASN A 147 15.58 4.23 -0.70
C ASN A 147 14.68 4.09 -1.93
N LEU A 148 13.92 5.14 -2.19
CA LEU A 148 12.90 5.16 -3.24
C LEU A 148 13.50 4.98 -4.64
N ASP A 149 14.60 5.68 -4.95
CA ASP A 149 15.24 5.62 -6.27
C ASP A 149 15.76 4.21 -6.59
N ASN A 150 16.42 3.58 -5.62
CA ASN A 150 16.91 2.21 -5.80
C ASN A 150 15.76 1.23 -5.97
N GLN A 151 14.68 1.41 -5.22
CA GLN A 151 13.49 0.57 -5.34
C GLN A 151 12.86 0.67 -6.73
N ILE A 152 12.71 1.87 -7.28
CA ILE A 152 12.13 2.09 -8.61
C ILE A 152 13.00 1.42 -9.69
N LYS A 153 14.32 1.58 -9.62
CA LYS A 153 15.27 0.92 -10.53
C LYS A 153 15.18 -0.60 -10.45
N GLU A 154 15.06 -1.13 -9.23
CA GLU A 154 14.93 -2.57 -9.00
C GLU A 154 13.60 -3.11 -9.57
N LEU A 155 12.49 -2.41 -9.37
CA LEU A 155 11.20 -2.77 -9.96
C LEU A 155 11.29 -2.83 -11.49
N LYS A 156 11.93 -1.83 -12.11
CA LYS A 156 12.16 -1.82 -13.55
C LYS A 156 13.02 -2.97 -14.01
N ARG A 157 14.12 -3.27 -13.30
CA ARG A 157 15.04 -4.37 -13.63
C ARG A 157 14.32 -5.72 -13.68
N LEU A 158 13.43 -5.96 -12.72
CA LEU A 158 12.72 -7.23 -12.57
C LEU A 158 11.55 -7.41 -13.54
N LEU A 159 10.94 -6.31 -13.96
CA LEU A 159 9.77 -6.33 -14.81
C LEU A 159 10.15 -6.63 -16.26
N LYS A 160 9.43 -7.55 -16.90
CA LYS A 160 9.61 -7.84 -18.34
C LYS A 160 9.35 -6.58 -19.18
N PRO A 161 9.91 -6.49 -20.39
CA PRO A 161 9.43 -5.54 -21.40
C PRO A 161 7.91 -5.68 -21.55
N ASN A 162 7.18 -4.56 -21.55
CA ASN A 162 5.71 -4.50 -21.51
C ASN A 162 5.05 -5.13 -20.26
N GLY A 163 5.82 -5.52 -19.25
CA GLY A 163 5.30 -5.99 -17.97
C GLY A 163 4.55 -4.87 -17.23
N THR A 164 3.72 -5.25 -16.27
CA THR A 164 2.86 -4.32 -15.53
C THR A 164 3.31 -4.20 -14.09
N LEU A 165 3.53 -2.95 -13.64
CA LEU A 165 3.73 -2.63 -12.24
C LEU A 165 2.45 -2.05 -11.66
N ILE A 166 2.02 -2.56 -10.51
CA ILE A 166 0.84 -2.12 -9.76
C ILE A 166 1.31 -1.57 -8.42
N ILE A 167 1.03 -0.31 -8.15
CA ILE A 167 1.38 0.35 -6.88
C ILE A 167 0.13 0.93 -6.27
N ALA A 168 -0.17 0.56 -5.03
CA ALA A 168 -1.21 1.19 -4.24
C ALA A 168 -0.57 1.95 -3.09
N VAL A 169 -0.88 3.25 -2.96
CA VAL A 169 -0.39 4.12 -1.88
C VAL A 169 -1.45 5.14 -1.46
N PRO A 170 -1.37 5.64 -0.22
CA PRO A 170 -2.20 6.74 0.25
C PRO A 170 -1.96 8.03 -0.52
N ASN A 171 -2.99 8.88 -0.58
CA ASN A 171 -2.96 10.16 -1.27
C ASN A 171 -3.22 11.30 -0.29
N PHE A 172 -2.17 12.04 0.06
CA PHE A 172 -2.28 13.16 1.01
C PHE A 172 -3.11 14.34 0.50
N LYS A 173 -3.46 14.37 -0.80
CA LYS A 173 -4.33 15.40 -1.40
C LYS A 173 -5.82 15.10 -1.28
N SER A 174 -6.19 13.96 -0.72
CA SER A 174 -7.58 13.54 -0.54
C SER A 174 -8.37 14.49 0.39
N PHE A 175 -9.69 14.41 0.30
CA PHE A 175 -10.54 15.18 1.19
C PHE A 175 -10.37 14.78 2.66
N ASP A 176 -10.32 13.50 2.96
CA ASP A 176 -10.13 13.00 4.33
C ASP A 176 -8.76 13.41 4.91
N ALA A 177 -7.69 13.44 4.10
CA ALA A 177 -6.40 13.97 4.53
C ALA A 177 -6.50 15.45 4.93
N LYS A 178 -7.16 16.28 4.12
CA LYS A 178 -7.40 17.70 4.41
C LYS A 178 -8.30 17.90 5.64
N HIS A 179 -9.33 17.04 5.80
CA HIS A 179 -10.28 17.10 6.91
C HIS A 179 -9.64 16.80 8.27
N TYR A 180 -8.81 15.75 8.32
CA TYR A 180 -8.17 15.33 9.57
C TYR A 180 -6.87 16.08 9.86
N GLY A 181 -6.23 16.67 8.83
CA GLY A 181 -4.96 17.37 8.98
C GLY A 181 -3.92 16.47 9.64
N LYS A 182 -3.23 16.96 10.66
CA LYS A 182 -2.19 16.19 11.39
C LYS A 182 -2.66 14.86 11.99
N PHE A 183 -3.96 14.66 12.14
CA PHE A 183 -4.54 13.41 12.66
C PHE A 183 -4.89 12.40 11.57
N TRP A 184 -4.62 12.71 10.29
CA TRP A 184 -4.89 11.76 9.22
C TRP A 184 -4.01 10.51 9.37
N ALA A 185 -4.68 9.36 9.58
CA ALA A 185 -3.98 8.15 9.99
C ALA A 185 -3.02 7.62 8.92
N ALA A 186 -3.28 7.91 7.64
CA ALA A 186 -2.40 7.45 6.57
C ALA A 186 -1.12 8.30 6.38
N TYR A 187 -0.89 9.30 7.23
CA TYR A 187 0.47 9.82 7.36
C TYR A 187 1.41 8.82 8.03
N ASP A 188 0.92 8.08 9.00
CA ASP A 188 1.59 6.97 9.69
C ASP A 188 3.10 7.17 9.92
N VAL A 189 3.42 8.39 10.42
CA VAL A 189 4.82 8.78 10.67
C VAL A 189 5.37 8.05 11.91
N PRO A 190 6.62 7.60 11.91
CA PRO A 190 7.62 7.83 10.86
C PRO A 190 7.78 6.66 9.88
N ILE A 191 6.92 5.63 9.92
CA ILE A 191 7.07 4.45 9.07
C ILE A 191 6.70 4.70 7.60
N HIS A 192 5.85 5.70 7.32
CA HIS A 192 5.69 6.25 5.98
C HIS A 192 6.74 7.34 5.76
N PHE A 193 7.76 7.05 4.97
CA PHE A 193 8.81 8.00 4.60
C PHE A 193 8.33 9.00 3.55
N TRP A 194 7.44 8.56 2.66
CA TRP A 194 7.00 9.26 1.47
C TRP A 194 5.48 9.34 1.40
N HIS A 195 4.96 10.50 1.01
CA HIS A 195 3.52 10.70 0.81
C HIS A 195 3.31 11.21 -0.62
N PHE A 196 2.72 10.39 -1.44
CA PHE A 196 2.67 10.60 -2.88
C PHE A 196 1.44 11.38 -3.33
N SER A 197 1.63 12.20 -4.37
CA SER A 197 0.56 12.65 -5.26
C SER A 197 0.58 11.85 -6.57
N LYS A 198 -0.44 12.03 -7.39
CA LYS A 198 -0.45 11.48 -8.77
C LYS A 198 0.72 11.99 -9.60
N LYS A 199 1.07 13.29 -9.45
CA LYS A 199 2.20 13.91 -10.13
C LYS A 199 3.52 13.30 -9.68
N ALA A 200 3.70 13.07 -8.37
CA ALA A 200 4.90 12.43 -7.83
C ALA A 200 5.15 11.06 -8.44
N ILE A 201 4.15 10.19 -8.43
CA ILE A 201 4.28 8.84 -9.03
C ILE A 201 4.60 8.94 -10.53
N GLN A 202 3.91 9.80 -11.27
CA GLN A 202 4.16 9.96 -12.71
C GLN A 202 5.59 10.43 -13.00
N GLN A 203 6.13 11.37 -12.22
CA GLN A 203 7.48 11.90 -12.41
C GLN A 203 8.55 10.90 -12.00
N LEU A 204 8.44 10.31 -10.80
CA LEU A 204 9.41 9.37 -10.27
C LEU A 204 9.61 8.16 -11.20
N PHE A 205 8.52 7.56 -11.62
CA PHE A 205 8.58 6.41 -12.52
C PHE A 205 8.89 6.80 -13.98
N GLY A 206 8.45 7.99 -14.40
CA GLY A 206 8.78 8.55 -15.72
C GLY A 206 10.29 8.76 -15.91
N ASN A 207 11.00 9.18 -14.87
CA ASN A 207 12.47 9.33 -14.89
C ASN A 207 13.19 8.01 -15.21
N GLU A 208 12.56 6.88 -14.87
CA GLU A 208 13.07 5.54 -15.21
C GLU A 208 12.41 4.96 -16.48
N ASN A 209 11.83 5.79 -17.34
CA ASN A 209 11.13 5.38 -18.56
C ASN A 209 10.02 4.35 -18.32
N MET A 210 9.29 4.48 -17.22
CA MET A 210 8.08 3.73 -16.95
C MET A 210 6.87 4.64 -17.15
N LYS A 211 5.91 4.18 -17.94
CA LYS A 211 4.73 4.97 -18.31
C LYS A 211 3.57 4.70 -17.34
N LEU A 212 3.06 5.75 -16.72
CA LEU A 212 1.79 5.68 -15.99
C LEU A 212 0.63 5.59 -16.99
N GLU A 213 -0.08 4.45 -17.03
CA GLU A 213 -1.19 4.22 -17.94
C GLU A 213 -2.55 4.52 -17.33
N LYS A 214 -2.73 4.16 -16.05
CA LYS A 214 -4.03 4.27 -15.40
C LYS A 214 -3.87 4.54 -13.92
N VAL A 215 -4.79 5.32 -13.36
CA VAL A 215 -4.95 5.51 -11.92
C VAL A 215 -6.35 5.03 -11.55
N LEU A 216 -6.45 4.17 -10.54
CA LEU A 216 -7.71 3.61 -10.07
C LEU A 216 -7.96 3.99 -8.60
N PRO A 217 -9.22 4.15 -8.18
CA PRO A 217 -9.55 4.49 -6.81
C PRO A 217 -9.52 3.28 -5.87
N MET A 218 -9.07 3.47 -4.63
CA MET A 218 -9.27 2.54 -3.51
C MET A 218 -10.35 3.09 -2.57
N LYS A 219 -11.61 2.83 -2.88
CA LYS A 219 -12.75 3.48 -2.21
C LYS A 219 -12.95 3.04 -0.75
N PHE A 220 -12.49 1.86 -0.36
CA PHE A 220 -12.66 1.37 1.01
C PHE A 220 -11.69 2.01 2.00
N ASP A 221 -10.54 2.48 1.53
CA ASP A 221 -9.50 3.07 2.37
C ASP A 221 -9.97 4.30 3.11
N SER A 222 -10.78 5.16 2.47
CA SER A 222 -11.31 6.37 3.10
C SER A 222 -12.09 6.09 4.39
N PHE A 223 -12.79 4.95 4.47
CA PHE A 223 -13.53 4.55 5.67
C PHE A 223 -12.62 4.07 6.79
N TYR A 224 -11.66 3.21 6.45
CA TYR A 224 -10.70 2.67 7.41
C TYR A 224 -9.77 3.77 7.95
N VAL A 225 -9.20 4.58 7.05
CA VAL A 225 -8.33 5.69 7.41
C VAL A 225 -9.08 6.72 8.25
N SER A 226 -10.34 7.05 7.91
CA SER A 226 -11.17 7.95 8.72
C SER A 226 -11.43 7.39 10.12
N LEU A 227 -11.64 6.07 10.25
CA LEU A 227 -11.88 5.44 11.55
C LEU A 227 -10.66 5.55 12.49
N LEU A 228 -9.47 5.29 11.96
CA LEU A 228 -8.23 5.46 12.71
C LEU A 228 -7.93 6.94 13.01
N SER A 229 -8.23 7.84 12.06
CA SER A 229 -8.06 9.28 12.24
C SER A 229 -8.96 9.83 13.35
N GLU A 230 -10.20 9.35 13.46
CA GLU A 230 -11.07 9.68 14.60
C GLU A 230 -10.46 9.21 15.93
N LYS A 231 -9.89 8.00 15.98
CA LYS A 231 -9.19 7.49 17.16
C LYS A 231 -8.00 8.38 17.54
N TYR A 232 -7.19 8.81 16.56
CA TYR A 232 -6.03 9.68 16.81
C TYR A 232 -6.46 11.08 17.28
N LYS A 233 -7.56 11.61 16.74
CA LYS A 233 -8.07 12.96 17.06
C LYS A 233 -8.79 13.05 18.38
N THR A 234 -9.55 12.01 18.76
CA THR A 234 -10.50 12.07 19.89
C THR A 234 -10.22 11.02 20.98
N GLY A 235 -9.28 10.10 20.76
CA GLY A 235 -9.01 8.97 21.63
C GLY A 235 -9.95 7.77 21.43
N ASN A 236 -11.03 7.92 20.65
CA ASN A 236 -12.05 6.88 20.44
C ASN A 236 -12.39 6.70 18.97
N MET A 237 -12.71 5.47 18.57
CA MET A 237 -13.24 5.17 17.24
C MET A 237 -14.70 5.62 17.12
N ASN A 238 -14.94 6.67 16.35
CA ASN A 238 -16.30 7.10 16.02
C ASN A 238 -16.72 6.54 14.66
N PHE A 239 -17.34 5.36 14.66
CA PHE A 239 -17.72 4.65 13.43
C PHE A 239 -18.70 5.45 12.55
N VAL A 240 -19.67 6.13 13.16
CA VAL A 240 -20.68 6.91 12.43
C VAL A 240 -20.02 8.08 11.71
N LYS A 241 -19.23 8.87 12.42
CA LYS A 241 -18.53 10.02 11.84
C LYS A 241 -17.52 9.59 10.79
N ALA A 242 -16.70 8.55 11.06
CA ALA A 242 -15.74 8.00 10.12
C ALA A 242 -16.42 7.53 8.82
N PHE A 243 -17.58 6.88 8.93
CA PHE A 243 -18.36 6.46 7.77
C PHE A 243 -18.79 7.66 6.92
N PHE A 244 -19.35 8.71 7.53
CA PHE A 244 -19.79 9.90 6.78
C PHE A 244 -18.62 10.67 6.17
N ILE A 245 -17.47 10.78 6.86
CA ILE A 245 -16.28 11.43 6.29
C ILE A 245 -15.72 10.60 5.12
N GLY A 246 -15.61 9.27 5.26
CA GLY A 246 -15.17 8.39 4.18
C GLY A 246 -16.11 8.46 2.97
N LEU A 247 -17.43 8.50 3.19
CA LEU A 247 -18.41 8.67 2.13
C LEU A 247 -18.26 10.03 1.43
N GLN A 248 -18.08 11.11 2.20
CA GLN A 248 -17.87 12.46 1.68
C GLN A 248 -16.54 12.55 0.89
N SER A 249 -15.48 11.90 1.37
CA SER A 249 -14.20 11.81 0.64
C SER A 249 -14.39 11.15 -0.72
N ASN A 250 -15.03 10.00 -0.76
CA ASN A 250 -15.31 9.30 -2.02
C ASN A 250 -16.25 10.09 -2.95
N TRP A 251 -17.22 10.83 -2.39
CA TRP A 251 -18.13 11.66 -3.18
C TRP A 251 -17.41 12.85 -3.83
N LYS A 252 -16.56 13.56 -3.06
CA LYS A 252 -15.75 14.66 -3.60
C LYS A 252 -14.75 14.17 -4.65
N ALA A 253 -14.12 13.03 -4.39
CA ALA A 253 -13.18 12.43 -5.32
C ALA A 253 -13.77 12.02 -6.68
N LYS A 254 -15.10 11.98 -6.84
CA LYS A 254 -15.72 11.83 -8.16
C LYS A 254 -15.47 13.03 -9.08
N HIS A 255 -15.19 14.21 -8.53
CA HIS A 255 -14.97 15.43 -9.30
C HIS A 255 -13.49 15.70 -9.60
N ASP A 256 -12.61 15.53 -8.59
CA ASP A 256 -11.19 15.87 -8.68
C ASP A 256 -10.27 14.63 -8.79
N PHE A 257 -10.84 13.44 -8.64
CA PHE A 257 -10.13 12.18 -8.61
C PHE A 257 -9.09 12.09 -7.49
N GLU A 258 -9.31 12.78 -6.34
CA GLU A 258 -8.43 12.73 -5.17
C GLU A 258 -9.02 11.78 -4.10
N TYR A 259 -9.05 10.48 -4.43
CA TYR A 259 -9.44 9.43 -3.46
C TYR A 259 -8.38 9.29 -2.36
N SER A 260 -8.78 8.73 -1.21
CA SER A 260 -7.91 8.51 -0.04
C SER A 260 -6.66 7.70 -0.35
N SER A 261 -6.78 6.71 -1.22
CA SER A 261 -5.66 5.96 -1.80
C SER A 261 -5.92 5.68 -3.28
N HIS A 262 -4.84 5.54 -4.03
CA HIS A 262 -4.88 5.21 -5.46
C HIS A 262 -4.11 3.92 -5.77
N ILE A 263 -4.56 3.23 -6.82
CA ILE A 263 -3.80 2.18 -7.49
C ILE A 263 -3.26 2.75 -8.80
N TYR A 264 -1.96 2.72 -8.96
CA TYR A 264 -1.26 3.16 -10.15
C TYR A 264 -0.86 1.95 -10.99
N ILE A 265 -1.21 1.98 -12.28
CA ILE A 265 -0.83 0.97 -13.27
C ILE A 265 0.24 1.58 -14.15
N LEU A 266 1.44 1.03 -14.06
CA LEU A 266 2.60 1.48 -14.83
C LEU A 266 3.07 0.37 -15.76
N LYS A 267 3.60 0.75 -16.90
CA LYS A 267 4.19 -0.16 -17.89
C LYS A 267 5.68 0.09 -18.04
N ASN A 268 6.42 -0.99 -18.15
CA ASN A 268 7.82 -0.95 -18.57
C ASN A 268 7.84 -0.75 -20.09
N SER A 269 8.28 0.41 -20.55
CA SER A 269 8.38 0.77 -21.97
C SER A 269 9.77 0.53 -22.53
#